data_57e896df229bd8ed63a1472998001f2b
#
_entry.id   57e896df229bd8ed63a1472998001f2b
#
_cell.length_a   1.000
_cell.length_b   1.000
_cell.length_c   1.000
_cell.angle_alpha   90.00
_cell.angle_beta   90.00
_cell.angle_gamma   90.00
#
_symmetry.space_group_name_H-M   'P 1'
#
loop_
_entity.id
_entity.type
_entity.pdbx_description
1 polymer ?
#
loop_
_entity_poly.entity_id
_entity_poly.type
_entity_poly.pdbx_seq_one_letter_code
_entity_poly.pdbx_strand_id
1 'polypeptide(L)'
;MQRAALSASAQADVLVMTATPIPRTLALTLYSDLDFSVIDELPPGRQPVRTDAVSYDYEERVHRFIRKQVENGRQVFVVCPMIEDSEDSDLSGAVSLYERLQKDVFPDLRVALLHGQLKPKDKNAVMDAFVGGEVDILVSTTVVEVGVDVPNASLMVIRDAERFGLAQLHQLRGRIGRGGGEAFCVLLHNAQSEVARQRMRTISECADGFTLAEADLQQRGPGEIFGTRQSGLPEL
;
A
#
# COMPACT_ATOMS: atom_id res chain seq x y z
N MET A 1 3.53 -13.32 22.65
CA MET A 1 2.64 -13.49 23.84
C MET A 1 1.17 -13.74 23.48
N GLN A 2 0.54 -13.04 22.54
CA GLN A 2 -0.88 -13.30 22.17
C GLN A 2 -1.15 -14.68 21.55
N ARG A 3 -0.22 -15.26 20.80
CA ARG A 3 -0.36 -16.60 20.19
C ARG A 3 -0.35 -17.73 21.23
N ALA A 4 0.48 -17.62 22.26
CA ALA A 4 0.54 -18.61 23.34
C ALA A 4 -0.74 -18.64 24.20
N ALA A 5 -1.46 -17.53 24.29
CA ALA A 5 -2.74 -17.44 25.01
C ALA A 5 -3.89 -18.07 24.21
N LEU A 6 -3.86 -18.07 22.88
CA LEU A 6 -4.88 -18.72 22.03
C LEU A 6 -4.74 -20.25 22.00
N SER A 7 -3.49 -20.76 22.03
CA SER A 7 -3.26 -22.22 22.10
C SER A 7 -3.52 -22.83 23.47
N ALA A 8 -3.69 -22.03 24.53
CA ALA A 8 -4.00 -22.51 25.88
C ALA A 8 -5.49 -22.78 26.11
N SER A 9 -6.40 -22.33 25.24
CA SER A 9 -7.80 -22.77 25.28
C SER A 9 -7.92 -24.07 24.48
N ALA A 10 -7.77 -25.18 25.18
CA ALA A 10 -7.87 -26.54 24.63
C ALA A 10 -9.13 -26.69 23.78
N GLN A 11 -9.04 -26.97 22.51
CA GLN A 11 -10.05 -27.39 21.51
C GLN A 11 -10.48 -26.34 20.46
N ALA A 12 -9.81 -25.22 20.27
CA ALA A 12 -10.13 -24.36 19.14
C ALA A 12 -9.15 -24.59 17.97
N ASP A 13 -9.67 -24.82 16.77
CA ASP A 13 -8.89 -24.79 15.55
C ASP A 13 -8.42 -23.35 15.31
N VAL A 14 -7.12 -23.16 15.02
CA VAL A 14 -6.54 -21.84 14.81
C VAL A 14 -6.13 -21.67 13.35
N LEU A 15 -6.78 -20.77 12.65
CA LEU A 15 -6.41 -20.36 11.30
C LEU A 15 -5.63 -19.04 11.35
N VAL A 16 -4.38 -19.05 10.89
CA VAL A 16 -3.56 -17.86 10.73
C VAL A 16 -3.55 -17.47 9.25
N MET A 17 -4.07 -16.28 8.95
CA MET A 17 -4.07 -15.75 7.59
C MET A 17 -3.19 -14.50 7.51
N THR A 18 -2.44 -14.36 6.43
CA THR A 18 -1.66 -13.15 6.13
C THR A 18 -1.84 -12.77 4.67
N ALA A 19 -2.04 -11.48 4.42
CA ALA A 19 -2.05 -10.93 3.07
C ALA A 19 -0.65 -10.59 2.55
N THR A 20 0.35 -10.60 3.44
CA THR A 20 1.76 -10.40 3.07
C THR A 20 2.36 -11.74 2.72
N PRO A 21 2.82 -11.98 1.50
CA PRO A 21 3.53 -13.20 1.17
C PRO A 21 4.74 -13.35 2.08
N ILE A 22 4.85 -14.51 2.72
CA ILE A 22 6.02 -14.87 3.52
C ILE A 22 6.87 -15.79 2.64
N PRO A 23 8.16 -15.52 2.45
CA PRO A 23 9.04 -16.43 1.72
C PRO A 23 8.88 -17.87 2.23
N ARG A 24 8.77 -18.84 1.32
CA ARG A 24 8.51 -20.24 1.70
C ARG A 24 9.52 -20.77 2.71
N THR A 25 10.78 -20.42 2.55
CA THR A 25 11.86 -20.79 3.46
C THR A 25 11.63 -20.25 4.87
N LEU A 26 11.19 -19.02 4.99
CA LEU A 26 10.89 -18.39 6.28
C LEU A 26 9.60 -18.96 6.90
N ALA A 27 8.60 -19.23 6.08
CA ALA A 27 7.36 -19.85 6.54
C ALA A 27 7.60 -21.25 7.16
N LEU A 28 8.39 -22.09 6.51
CA LEU A 28 8.77 -23.40 7.03
C LEU A 28 9.57 -23.33 8.33
N THR A 29 10.39 -22.30 8.48
CA THR A 29 11.20 -22.11 9.70
C THR A 29 10.37 -21.60 10.89
N LEU A 30 9.43 -20.67 10.63
CA LEU A 30 8.65 -20.02 11.68
C LEU A 30 7.36 -20.77 12.05
N TYR A 31 6.86 -21.61 11.16
CA TYR A 31 5.55 -22.25 11.26
C TYR A 31 5.61 -23.76 11.02
N SER A 32 6.73 -24.40 11.38
CA SER A 32 6.96 -25.83 11.17
C SER A 32 5.85 -26.75 11.73
N ASP A 33 5.10 -26.27 12.72
CA ASP A 33 4.04 -27.02 13.39
C ASP A 33 2.62 -26.74 12.83
N LEU A 34 2.52 -25.97 11.73
CA LEU A 34 1.24 -25.61 11.09
C LEU A 34 1.17 -26.19 9.68
N ASP A 35 -0.01 -26.67 9.31
CA ASP A 35 -0.33 -26.95 7.92
C ASP A 35 -0.36 -25.66 7.12
N PHE A 36 0.27 -25.66 5.95
CA PHE A 36 0.45 -24.47 5.14
C PHE A 36 -0.28 -24.58 3.80
N SER A 37 -1.22 -23.67 3.57
CA SER A 37 -1.93 -23.56 2.29
C SER A 37 -1.60 -22.22 1.62
N VAL A 38 -1.36 -22.25 0.32
CA VAL A 38 -1.04 -21.07 -0.49
C VAL A 38 -2.16 -20.83 -1.49
N ILE A 39 -2.63 -19.58 -1.56
CA ILE A 39 -3.48 -19.10 -2.63
C ILE A 39 -2.58 -18.34 -3.60
N ASP A 40 -2.25 -18.95 -4.74
CA ASP A 40 -1.32 -18.43 -5.74
C ASP A 40 -1.99 -18.01 -7.06
N GLU A 41 -3.31 -18.17 -7.14
CA GLU A 41 -4.10 -17.74 -8.30
C GLU A 41 -4.85 -16.43 -8.02
N LEU A 42 -4.97 -15.61 -9.07
CA LEU A 42 -5.81 -14.43 -9.02
C LEU A 42 -7.29 -14.83 -9.15
N PRO A 43 -8.22 -14.10 -8.49
CA PRO A 43 -9.64 -14.32 -8.70
C PRO A 43 -10.03 -14.19 -10.18
N PRO A 44 -11.04 -14.96 -10.65
CA PRO A 44 -11.51 -14.87 -12.03
C PRO A 44 -11.86 -13.44 -12.45
N GLY A 45 -11.40 -13.02 -13.63
CA GLY A 45 -11.66 -11.69 -14.18
C GLY A 45 -10.76 -10.56 -13.68
N ARG A 46 -9.88 -10.82 -12.72
CA ARG A 46 -8.92 -9.82 -12.26
C ARG A 46 -7.74 -9.72 -13.23
N GLN A 47 -7.49 -8.50 -13.72
CA GLN A 47 -6.34 -8.23 -14.58
C GLN A 47 -5.13 -7.78 -13.76
N PRO A 48 -3.90 -8.08 -14.22
CA PRO A 48 -2.69 -7.55 -13.61
C PRO A 48 -2.67 -6.02 -13.61
N VAL A 49 -2.24 -5.43 -12.50
CA VAL A 49 -2.06 -3.98 -12.40
C VAL A 49 -0.74 -3.59 -13.07
N ARG A 50 -0.83 -2.75 -14.09
CA ARG A 50 0.35 -2.18 -14.72
C ARG A 50 1.03 -1.21 -13.77
N THR A 51 2.32 -1.45 -13.50
CA THR A 51 3.08 -0.64 -12.54
C THR A 51 4.23 0.07 -13.25
N ASP A 52 4.29 1.39 -13.12
CA ASP A 52 5.34 2.22 -13.72
C ASP A 52 6.00 3.07 -12.61
N ALA A 53 7.33 3.00 -12.49
CA ALA A 53 8.11 3.86 -11.59
C ALA A 53 8.71 5.02 -12.39
N VAL A 54 8.44 6.26 -11.95
CA VAL A 54 8.82 7.47 -12.66
C VAL A 54 9.36 8.53 -11.68
N SER A 55 10.32 9.35 -12.15
CA SER A 55 10.83 10.47 -11.36
C SER A 55 9.80 11.60 -11.31
N TYR A 56 9.99 12.52 -10.34
CA TYR A 56 9.16 13.72 -10.21
C TYR A 56 9.20 14.64 -11.43
N ASP A 57 10.17 14.51 -12.34
CA ASP A 57 10.20 15.24 -13.61
C ASP A 57 8.97 14.92 -14.49
N TYR A 58 8.34 13.79 -14.24
CA TYR A 58 7.12 13.37 -14.95
C TYR A 58 5.81 13.69 -14.17
N GLU A 59 5.87 14.43 -13.06
CA GLU A 59 4.69 14.73 -12.22
C GLU A 59 3.55 15.37 -13.02
N GLU A 60 3.84 16.31 -13.90
CA GLU A 60 2.87 16.94 -14.81
C GLU A 60 2.17 15.93 -15.75
N ARG A 61 2.91 14.92 -16.20
CA ARG A 61 2.36 13.85 -17.04
C ARG A 61 1.44 12.94 -16.20
N VAL A 62 1.81 12.69 -14.95
CA VAL A 62 0.98 11.93 -14.01
C VAL A 62 -0.31 12.69 -13.72
N HIS A 63 -0.27 14.02 -13.51
CA HIS A 63 -1.46 14.84 -13.31
C HIS A 63 -2.40 14.77 -14.53
N ARG A 64 -1.88 14.83 -15.75
CA ARG A 64 -2.70 14.65 -16.96
C ARG A 64 -3.30 13.25 -17.05
N PHE A 65 -2.59 12.23 -16.59
CA PHE A 65 -3.09 10.86 -16.56
C PHE A 65 -4.19 10.68 -15.51
N ILE A 66 -4.05 11.27 -14.33
CA ILE A 66 -5.10 11.34 -13.30
C ILE A 66 -6.38 11.94 -13.91
N ARG A 67 -6.28 13.12 -14.54
CA ARG A 67 -7.42 13.79 -15.17
C ARG A 67 -8.11 12.90 -16.20
N LYS A 68 -7.34 12.25 -17.06
CA LYS A 68 -7.88 11.31 -18.05
C LYS A 68 -8.64 10.14 -17.41
N GLN A 69 -8.16 9.61 -16.28
CA GLN A 69 -8.86 8.54 -15.56
C GLN A 69 -10.19 9.03 -14.99
N VAL A 70 -10.21 10.22 -14.41
CA VAL A 70 -11.44 10.82 -13.86
C VAL A 70 -12.45 11.15 -14.98
N GLU A 71 -12.00 11.71 -16.10
CA GLU A 71 -12.84 11.97 -17.30
C GLU A 71 -13.47 10.67 -17.84
N ASN A 72 -12.80 9.52 -17.69
CA ASN A 72 -13.33 8.20 -18.02
C ASN A 72 -14.27 7.62 -16.92
N GLY A 73 -14.66 8.43 -15.92
CA GLY A 73 -15.52 8.03 -14.82
C GLY A 73 -14.83 7.13 -13.78
N ARG A 74 -13.49 7.08 -13.75
CA ARG A 74 -12.71 6.29 -12.81
C ARG A 74 -12.27 7.11 -11.62
N GLN A 75 -11.98 6.42 -10.51
CA GLN A 75 -11.49 7.04 -9.28
C GLN A 75 -10.00 6.77 -9.08
N VAL A 76 -9.35 7.66 -8.33
CA VAL A 76 -7.89 7.67 -8.17
C VAL A 76 -7.51 7.74 -6.69
N PHE A 77 -6.58 6.87 -6.28
CA PHE A 77 -5.86 7.01 -5.01
C PHE A 77 -4.55 7.77 -5.22
N VAL A 78 -4.26 8.72 -4.33
CA VAL A 78 -2.94 9.34 -4.20
C VAL A 78 -2.42 9.08 -2.79
N VAL A 79 -1.41 8.23 -2.67
CA VAL A 79 -0.88 7.77 -1.39
C VAL A 79 0.43 8.47 -1.06
N CYS A 80 0.53 9.01 0.16
CA CYS A 80 1.74 9.60 0.72
C CYS A 80 2.34 8.67 1.77
N PRO A 81 3.68 8.62 1.91
CA PRO A 81 4.31 7.88 2.99
C PRO A 81 3.96 8.50 4.34
N MET A 82 3.98 7.69 5.39
CA MET A 82 3.94 8.13 6.77
C MET A 82 5.34 7.95 7.35
N ILE A 83 5.88 8.99 8.00
CA ILE A 83 7.19 8.96 8.65
C ILE A 83 6.98 8.63 10.12
N GLU A 84 7.52 7.53 10.60
CA GLU A 84 7.31 7.03 11.97
C GLU A 84 7.80 8.02 13.05
N ASP A 85 8.77 8.90 12.72
CA ASP A 85 9.40 9.81 13.67
C ASP A 85 8.75 11.20 13.77
N SER A 86 7.70 11.50 12.99
CA SER A 86 7.07 12.83 12.98
C SER A 86 5.65 12.83 12.44
N GLU A 87 4.69 12.28 13.19
CA GLU A 87 3.26 12.25 12.81
C GLU A 87 2.73 13.63 12.37
N ASP A 88 3.22 14.71 12.98
CA ASP A 88 2.81 16.09 12.64
C ASP A 88 3.37 16.56 11.29
N SER A 89 4.59 16.15 10.91
CA SER A 89 5.18 16.55 9.61
C SER A 89 4.56 15.80 8.43
N ASP A 90 4.20 14.54 8.62
CA ASP A 90 3.57 13.72 7.57
C ASP A 90 2.14 14.14 7.30
N LEU A 91 1.41 14.46 8.35
CA LEU A 91 0.08 15.03 8.22
C LEU A 91 0.17 16.36 7.47
N SER A 92 1.13 17.23 7.82
CA SER A 92 1.33 18.52 7.14
C SER A 92 1.66 18.32 5.65
N GLY A 93 2.46 17.31 5.30
CA GLY A 93 2.77 16.93 3.92
C GLY A 93 1.55 16.46 3.13
N ALA A 94 0.75 15.58 3.72
CA ALA A 94 -0.48 15.09 3.08
C ALA A 94 -1.55 16.18 2.94
N VAL A 95 -1.71 17.05 3.97
CA VAL A 95 -2.61 18.21 3.93
C VAL A 95 -2.16 19.20 2.86
N SER A 96 -0.87 19.55 2.82
CA SER A 96 -0.32 20.48 1.82
C SER A 96 -0.48 19.93 0.40
N LEU A 97 -0.28 18.63 0.20
CA LEU A 97 -0.54 17.99 -1.08
C LEU A 97 -2.02 18.07 -1.46
N TYR A 98 -2.91 17.70 -0.53
CA TYR A 98 -4.36 17.79 -0.74
C TYR A 98 -4.77 19.20 -1.15
N GLU A 99 -4.30 20.23 -0.43
CA GLU A 99 -4.61 21.63 -0.75
C GLU A 99 -4.09 22.03 -2.13
N ARG A 100 -2.85 21.66 -2.47
CA ARG A 100 -2.27 21.92 -3.79
C ARG A 100 -3.08 21.23 -4.90
N LEU A 101 -3.41 19.95 -4.72
CA LEU A 101 -4.17 19.21 -5.72
C LEU A 101 -5.55 19.81 -5.91
N GLN A 102 -6.24 20.19 -4.84
CA GLN A 102 -7.59 20.75 -4.89
C GLN A 102 -7.64 22.18 -5.45
N LYS A 103 -6.67 23.03 -5.07
CA LYS A 103 -6.70 24.45 -5.43
C LYS A 103 -6.02 24.74 -6.77
N ASP A 104 -4.88 24.10 -7.01
CA ASP A 104 -3.98 24.51 -8.10
C ASP A 104 -3.99 23.53 -9.27
N VAL A 105 -4.12 22.22 -9.02
CA VAL A 105 -3.98 21.20 -10.07
C VAL A 105 -5.33 20.71 -10.59
N PHE A 106 -6.27 20.45 -9.69
CA PHE A 106 -7.60 19.90 -9.99
C PHE A 106 -8.72 20.70 -9.32
N PRO A 107 -8.85 22.03 -9.58
CA PRO A 107 -9.86 22.86 -8.93
C PRO A 107 -11.30 22.48 -9.32
N ASP A 108 -11.47 21.75 -10.39
CA ASP A 108 -12.73 21.29 -10.97
C ASP A 108 -13.09 19.84 -10.56
N LEU A 109 -12.19 19.12 -9.86
CA LEU A 109 -12.41 17.75 -9.42
C LEU A 109 -12.67 17.69 -7.91
N ARG A 110 -13.37 16.67 -7.48
CA ARG A 110 -13.70 16.43 -6.07
C ARG A 110 -12.57 15.65 -5.40
N VAL A 111 -11.73 16.37 -4.68
CA VAL A 111 -10.60 15.79 -3.94
C VAL A 111 -10.97 15.67 -2.47
N ALA A 112 -10.64 14.56 -1.83
CA ALA A 112 -10.79 14.35 -0.39
C ALA A 112 -9.47 13.89 0.24
N LEU A 113 -9.35 14.11 1.56
CA LEU A 113 -8.19 13.71 2.35
C LEU A 113 -8.57 12.70 3.41
N LEU A 114 -7.81 11.60 3.49
CA LEU A 114 -7.94 10.56 4.51
C LEU A 114 -6.61 10.35 5.23
N HIS A 115 -6.59 10.51 6.55
CA HIS A 115 -5.36 10.33 7.35
C HIS A 115 -5.64 9.70 8.71
N GLY A 116 -4.57 9.23 9.37
CA GLY A 116 -4.64 8.47 10.62
C GLY A 116 -5.32 9.21 11.78
N GLN A 117 -5.14 10.53 11.88
CA GLN A 117 -5.65 11.35 12.97
C GLN A 117 -7.15 11.73 12.86
N LEU A 118 -7.80 11.44 11.72
CA LEU A 118 -9.26 11.62 11.62
C LEU A 118 -9.99 10.72 12.61
N LYS A 119 -11.08 11.21 13.19
CA LYS A 119 -11.95 10.39 14.02
C LYS A 119 -12.55 9.25 13.20
N PRO A 120 -12.84 8.08 13.78
CA PRO A 120 -13.39 6.95 13.05
C PRO A 120 -14.64 7.29 12.22
N LYS A 121 -15.54 8.12 12.76
CA LYS A 121 -16.74 8.57 12.05
C LYS A 121 -16.41 9.36 10.79
N ASP A 122 -15.41 10.24 10.86
CA ASP A 122 -15.02 11.10 9.74
C ASP A 122 -14.27 10.26 8.68
N LYS A 123 -13.44 9.29 9.10
CA LYS A 123 -12.82 8.33 8.19
C LYS A 123 -13.86 7.54 7.40
N ASN A 124 -14.89 7.02 8.09
CA ASN A 124 -15.96 6.27 7.44
C ASN A 124 -16.72 7.17 6.45
N ALA A 125 -17.07 8.40 6.84
CA ALA A 125 -17.77 9.33 5.96
C ALA A 125 -16.98 9.63 4.68
N VAL A 126 -15.66 9.88 4.78
CA VAL A 126 -14.80 10.10 3.60
C VAL A 126 -14.74 8.85 2.72
N MET A 127 -14.61 7.67 3.33
CA MET A 127 -14.57 6.41 2.57
C MET A 127 -15.90 6.09 1.92
N ASP A 128 -17.02 6.29 2.61
CA ASP A 128 -18.36 6.08 2.05
C ASP A 128 -18.61 7.00 0.85
N ALA A 129 -18.22 8.29 0.95
CA ALA A 129 -18.30 9.25 -0.15
C ALA A 129 -17.40 8.82 -1.34
N PHE A 130 -16.21 8.28 -1.08
CA PHE A 130 -15.33 7.79 -2.13
C PHE A 130 -15.91 6.53 -2.79
N VAL A 131 -16.37 5.55 -2.03
CA VAL A 131 -17.02 4.34 -2.57
C VAL A 131 -18.29 4.70 -3.35
N GLY A 132 -19.06 5.69 -2.87
CA GLY A 132 -20.27 6.19 -3.52
C GLY A 132 -20.02 7.01 -4.80
N GLY A 133 -18.76 7.27 -5.16
CA GLY A 133 -18.41 8.05 -6.36
C GLY A 133 -18.62 9.56 -6.20
N GLU A 134 -18.80 10.05 -4.97
CA GLU A 134 -18.90 11.48 -4.67
C GLU A 134 -17.53 12.19 -4.65
N VAL A 135 -16.44 11.41 -4.58
CA VAL A 135 -15.04 11.85 -4.58
C VAL A 135 -14.34 11.22 -5.77
N ASP A 136 -13.59 12.01 -6.53
CA ASP A 136 -12.85 11.58 -7.72
C ASP A 136 -11.44 11.14 -7.35
N ILE A 137 -10.79 11.89 -6.45
CA ILE A 137 -9.40 11.67 -6.02
C ILE A 137 -9.35 11.58 -4.49
N LEU A 138 -8.87 10.48 -3.96
CA LEU A 138 -8.63 10.31 -2.53
C LEU A 138 -7.13 10.41 -2.24
N VAL A 139 -6.73 11.52 -1.60
CA VAL A 139 -5.39 11.67 -1.03
C VAL A 139 -5.37 10.97 0.31
N SER A 140 -4.41 10.09 0.55
CA SER A 140 -4.32 9.41 1.83
C SER A 140 -2.89 9.17 2.28
N THR A 141 -2.70 9.09 3.59
CA THR A 141 -1.54 8.42 4.18
C THR A 141 -1.76 6.89 4.12
N THR A 142 -0.83 6.08 4.61
CA THR A 142 -0.87 4.59 4.56
C THR A 142 -2.12 3.92 5.15
N VAL A 143 -3.05 4.69 5.72
CA VAL A 143 -4.32 4.20 6.33
C VAL A 143 -5.25 3.46 5.35
N VAL A 144 -5.01 3.55 4.03
CA VAL A 144 -5.75 2.78 2.99
C VAL A 144 -5.55 1.25 3.11
N GLU A 145 -4.71 0.80 4.03
CA GLU A 145 -4.53 -0.63 4.33
C GLU A 145 -5.80 -1.30 4.88
N VAL A 146 -6.80 -0.55 5.33
CA VAL A 146 -8.01 -1.08 5.96
C VAL A 146 -9.09 -1.37 4.91
N GLY A 147 -9.13 -2.60 4.45
CA GLY A 147 -10.27 -3.45 4.09
C GLY A 147 -11.41 -2.94 3.18
N VAL A 148 -11.40 -1.69 2.69
CA VAL A 148 -12.48 -1.19 1.83
C VAL A 148 -12.18 -1.50 0.38
N ASP A 149 -13.14 -2.14 -0.28
CA ASP A 149 -13.10 -2.41 -1.71
C ASP A 149 -13.71 -1.22 -2.48
N VAL A 150 -12.92 -0.65 -3.42
CA VAL A 150 -13.38 0.41 -4.31
C VAL A 150 -13.23 -0.07 -5.75
N PRO A 151 -14.23 -0.76 -6.29
CA PRO A 151 -14.14 -1.37 -7.62
C PRO A 151 -13.84 -0.37 -8.73
N ASN A 152 -14.32 0.87 -8.59
CA ASN A 152 -14.13 1.92 -9.59
C ASN A 152 -12.73 2.58 -9.55
N ALA A 153 -11.92 2.31 -8.53
CA ALA A 153 -10.55 2.84 -8.45
C ALA A 153 -9.63 2.08 -9.41
N SER A 154 -9.23 2.74 -10.49
CA SER A 154 -8.37 2.18 -11.55
C SER A 154 -6.94 2.69 -11.51
N LEU A 155 -6.67 3.77 -10.80
CA LEU A 155 -5.34 4.37 -10.71
C LEU A 155 -4.94 4.57 -9.25
N MET A 156 -3.73 4.16 -8.93
CA MET A 156 -3.05 4.51 -7.68
C MET A 156 -1.75 5.23 -8.00
N VAL A 157 -1.56 6.39 -7.41
CA VAL A 157 -0.30 7.15 -7.46
C VAL A 157 0.32 7.11 -6.07
N ILE A 158 1.50 6.53 -5.95
CA ILE A 158 2.24 6.47 -4.68
C ILE A 158 3.38 7.47 -4.76
N ARG A 159 3.37 8.46 -3.89
CA ARG A 159 4.40 9.50 -3.80
C ARG A 159 5.53 9.05 -2.88
N ASP A 160 6.75 9.52 -3.19
CA ASP A 160 7.97 9.15 -2.46
C ASP A 160 8.06 7.63 -2.26
N ALA A 161 7.80 6.88 -3.35
CA ALA A 161 7.63 5.44 -3.34
C ALA A 161 8.86 4.69 -2.82
N GLU A 162 10.06 5.29 -2.92
CA GLU A 162 11.31 4.75 -2.37
C GLU A 162 11.31 4.61 -0.84
N ARG A 163 10.38 5.27 -0.17
CA ARG A 163 10.23 5.21 1.29
C ARG A 163 9.41 4.02 1.77
N PHE A 164 8.72 3.35 0.86
CA PHE A 164 7.94 2.16 1.15
C PHE A 164 8.76 0.88 0.97
N GLY A 165 8.47 -0.13 1.78
CA GLY A 165 8.95 -1.49 1.56
C GLY A 165 8.23 -2.16 0.38
N LEU A 166 8.86 -3.18 -0.24
CA LEU A 166 8.26 -3.92 -1.36
C LEU A 166 6.92 -4.55 -0.99
N ALA A 167 6.80 -5.10 0.22
CA ALA A 167 5.56 -5.68 0.73
C ALA A 167 4.43 -4.64 0.83
N GLN A 168 4.72 -3.42 1.31
CA GLN A 168 3.74 -2.34 1.40
C GLN A 168 3.29 -1.89 0.01
N LEU A 169 4.23 -1.67 -0.93
CA LEU A 169 3.91 -1.30 -2.30
C LEU A 169 3.05 -2.38 -2.98
N HIS A 170 3.35 -3.65 -2.74
CA HIS A 170 2.55 -4.76 -3.25
C HIS A 170 1.12 -4.75 -2.68
N GLN A 171 0.95 -4.54 -1.39
CA GLN A 171 -0.36 -4.44 -0.75
C GLN A 171 -1.17 -3.26 -1.28
N LEU A 172 -0.55 -2.07 -1.40
CA LEU A 172 -1.18 -0.88 -1.96
C LEU A 172 -1.62 -1.14 -3.41
N ARG A 173 -0.72 -1.65 -4.26
CA ARG A 173 -1.05 -2.04 -5.63
C ARG A 173 -2.25 -3.00 -5.72
N GLY A 174 -2.36 -3.91 -4.78
CA GLY A 174 -3.47 -4.87 -4.67
C GLY A 174 -4.84 -4.25 -4.34
N ARG A 175 -4.90 -2.96 -4.00
CA ARG A 175 -6.14 -2.25 -3.66
C ARG A 175 -6.93 -1.76 -4.86
N ILE A 176 -6.33 -1.70 -6.04
CA ILE A 176 -6.98 -1.25 -7.27
C ILE A 176 -7.22 -2.40 -8.25
N GLY A 177 -8.00 -2.14 -9.30
CA GLY A 177 -8.27 -3.12 -10.37
C GLY A 177 -9.24 -4.24 -9.98
N ARG A 178 -10.13 -4.00 -9.01
CA ARG A 178 -11.10 -4.99 -8.53
C ARG A 178 -12.43 -4.98 -9.30
N GLY A 179 -12.71 -3.89 -10.01
CA GLY A 179 -13.94 -3.73 -10.81
C GLY A 179 -13.84 -4.22 -12.26
N GLY A 180 -12.77 -4.92 -12.61
CA GLY A 180 -12.48 -5.31 -13.99
C GLY A 180 -11.95 -4.13 -14.84
N GLY A 181 -11.26 -4.43 -15.94
CA GLY A 181 -10.62 -3.44 -16.79
C GLY A 181 -9.18 -3.12 -16.36
N GLU A 182 -8.56 -2.22 -17.13
CA GLU A 182 -7.16 -1.83 -16.88
C GLU A 182 -7.01 -1.05 -15.58
N ALA A 183 -5.97 -1.39 -14.83
CA ALA A 183 -5.60 -0.69 -13.61
C ALA A 183 -4.10 -0.34 -13.63
N PHE A 184 -3.76 0.82 -13.06
CA PHE A 184 -2.44 1.41 -13.14
C PHE A 184 -1.94 1.82 -11.75
N CYS A 185 -0.71 1.46 -11.44
CA CYS A 185 0.00 1.91 -10.25
C CYS A 185 1.21 2.74 -10.68
N VAL A 186 1.22 4.03 -10.36
CA VAL A 186 2.33 4.94 -10.68
C VAL A 186 3.10 5.22 -9.40
N LEU A 187 4.39 4.90 -9.42
CA LEU A 187 5.31 5.12 -8.33
C LEU A 187 6.14 6.37 -8.64
N LEU A 188 5.79 7.49 -8.01
CA LEU A 188 6.59 8.72 -8.06
C LEU A 188 7.72 8.62 -7.05
N HIS A 189 8.97 8.77 -7.51
CA HIS A 189 10.14 8.59 -6.64
C HIS A 189 11.27 9.56 -6.94
N ASN A 190 12.13 9.76 -5.95
CA ASN A 190 13.41 10.43 -6.05
C ASN A 190 14.54 9.50 -5.57
N ALA A 191 14.57 8.28 -6.10
CA ALA A 191 15.49 7.23 -5.66
C ALA A 191 16.94 7.58 -5.98
N GLN A 192 17.69 8.03 -4.98
CA GLN A 192 19.10 8.43 -5.08
C GLN A 192 20.05 7.24 -5.01
N SER A 193 19.77 6.27 -4.12
CA SER A 193 20.60 5.08 -3.93
C SER A 193 20.31 3.99 -4.95
N GLU A 194 21.32 3.13 -5.23
CA GLU A 194 21.13 1.99 -6.12
C GLU A 194 20.11 0.99 -5.55
N VAL A 195 20.09 0.80 -4.25
CA VAL A 195 19.11 -0.07 -3.56
C VAL A 195 17.68 0.42 -3.79
N ALA A 196 17.45 1.75 -3.66
CA ALA A 196 16.14 2.32 -3.92
C ALA A 196 15.74 2.18 -5.39
N ARG A 197 16.66 2.44 -6.34
CA ARG A 197 16.41 2.22 -7.77
C ARG A 197 16.08 0.78 -8.10
N GLN A 198 16.84 -0.17 -7.53
CA GLN A 198 16.58 -1.59 -7.73
C GLN A 198 15.22 -1.99 -7.17
N ARG A 199 14.80 -1.46 -6.02
CA ARG A 199 13.46 -1.67 -5.45
C ARG A 199 12.36 -1.20 -6.40
N MET A 200 12.50 -0.01 -6.96
CA MET A 200 11.54 0.54 -7.93
C MET A 200 11.44 -0.32 -9.20
N ARG A 201 12.56 -0.82 -9.71
CA ARG A 201 12.56 -1.77 -10.85
C ARG A 201 11.86 -3.07 -10.48
N THR A 202 12.23 -3.68 -9.35
CA THR A 202 11.66 -4.95 -8.90
C THR A 202 10.14 -4.90 -8.80
N ILE A 203 9.56 -3.87 -8.17
CA ILE A 203 8.10 -3.74 -8.03
C ILE A 203 7.40 -3.45 -9.36
N SER A 204 8.07 -2.78 -10.31
CA SER A 204 7.52 -2.48 -11.64
C SER A 204 7.51 -3.70 -12.56
N GLU A 205 8.52 -4.54 -12.47
CA GLU A 205 8.71 -5.70 -13.35
C GLU A 205 8.03 -6.97 -12.81
N CYS A 206 7.81 -7.06 -11.49
CA CYS A 206 7.27 -8.23 -10.83
C CYS A 206 5.86 -8.00 -10.30
N ALA A 207 4.92 -8.85 -10.73
CA ALA A 207 3.56 -8.88 -10.21
C ALA A 207 3.39 -9.88 -9.06
N ASP A 208 4.24 -10.91 -8.98
CA ASP A 208 4.14 -11.99 -8.01
C ASP A 208 4.60 -11.57 -6.63
N GLY A 209 3.71 -11.73 -5.65
CA GLY A 209 3.96 -11.33 -4.26
C GLY A 209 5.02 -12.17 -3.55
N PHE A 210 5.16 -13.44 -3.89
CA PHE A 210 6.19 -14.31 -3.28
C PHE A 210 7.58 -13.93 -3.75
N THR A 211 7.75 -13.67 -5.04
CA THR A 211 9.01 -13.18 -5.62
C THR A 211 9.39 -11.82 -5.00
N LEU A 212 8.40 -10.92 -4.81
CA LEU A 212 8.65 -9.64 -4.15
C LEU A 212 9.04 -9.80 -2.68
N ALA A 213 8.44 -10.75 -1.96
CA ALA A 213 8.80 -11.02 -0.57
C ALA A 213 10.21 -11.62 -0.44
N GLU A 214 10.62 -12.49 -1.37
CA GLU A 214 11.99 -13.02 -1.43
C GLU A 214 13.00 -11.91 -1.73
N ALA A 215 12.68 -11.01 -2.66
CA ALA A 215 13.53 -9.87 -2.98
C ALA A 215 13.65 -8.89 -1.79
N ASP A 216 12.56 -8.63 -1.07
CA ASP A 216 12.57 -7.80 0.14
C ASP A 216 13.45 -8.41 1.24
N LEU A 217 13.34 -9.73 1.43
CA LEU A 217 14.17 -10.49 2.37
C LEU A 217 15.67 -10.40 2.03
N GLN A 218 16.02 -10.56 0.76
CA GLN A 218 17.40 -10.46 0.30
C GLN A 218 17.97 -9.06 0.48
N GLN A 219 17.18 -8.01 0.27
CA GLN A 219 17.59 -6.61 0.41
C GLN A 219 17.78 -6.20 1.88
N ARG A 220 16.96 -6.71 2.80
CA ARG A 220 17.07 -6.43 4.25
C ARG A 220 18.16 -7.23 4.92
N GLY A 221 18.50 -8.38 4.34
CA GLY A 221 19.43 -9.35 4.94
C GLY A 221 18.81 -10.18 6.07
N PRO A 222 19.38 -11.36 6.37
CA PRO A 222 18.83 -12.26 7.40
C PRO A 222 18.94 -11.69 8.84
N GLY A 223 19.77 -10.68 9.06
CA GLY A 223 20.01 -10.10 10.40
C GLY A 223 18.85 -9.30 10.98
N GLU A 224 18.00 -8.68 10.14
CA GLU A 224 16.83 -7.93 10.63
C GLU A 224 15.64 -8.82 11.00
N ILE A 225 15.56 -10.03 10.48
CA ILE A 225 14.45 -10.96 10.75
C ILE A 225 14.62 -11.63 12.12
N PHE A 226 15.86 -11.84 12.54
CA PHE A 226 16.21 -12.38 13.87
C PHE A 226 16.65 -11.28 14.84
N GLY A 227 16.67 -10.02 14.40
CA GLY A 227 17.09 -8.87 15.19
C GLY A 227 16.09 -8.54 16.29
N THR A 228 16.54 -8.64 17.52
CA THR A 228 15.93 -8.25 18.79
C THR A 228 15.74 -6.72 18.93
N ARG A 229 15.30 -6.03 17.90
CA ARG A 229 14.80 -4.66 18.02
C ARG A 229 13.28 -4.67 18.03
N GLN A 230 12.68 -5.36 19.00
CA GLN A 230 11.41 -4.96 19.54
C GLN A 230 11.64 -3.73 20.40
N SER A 231 11.24 -2.58 19.91
CA SER A 231 11.07 -1.38 20.73
C SER A 231 10.17 -1.73 21.90
N GLY A 232 10.68 -1.72 23.14
CA GLY A 232 9.85 -1.78 24.33
C GLY A 232 10.17 -2.84 25.37
N LEU A 233 11.44 -3.18 25.62
CA LEU A 233 11.84 -3.75 26.91
C LEU A 233 12.71 -2.72 27.62
N PRO A 234 12.33 -2.24 28.85
CA PRO A 234 13.23 -1.48 29.69
C PRO A 234 14.38 -2.39 30.10
N GLU A 235 15.60 -1.89 29.97
CA GLU A 235 16.77 -2.49 30.61
C GLU A 235 16.55 -2.51 32.13
N LEU A 236 16.69 -3.70 32.71
CA LEU A 236 16.83 -3.89 34.16
C LEU A 236 18.28 -3.66 34.57
#